data_a74f2668e74719f733a7cf7c0ad4f815
#
_entry.id   a74f2668e74719f733a7cf7c0ad4f815
#
_cell.length_a   1.000
_cell.length_b   1.000
_cell.length_c   1.000
_cell.angle_alpha   90.00
_cell.angle_beta   90.00
_cell.angle_gamma   90.00
#
_symmetry.space_group_name_H-M   'P 1'
#
loop_
_entity.id
_entity.type
_entity.pdbx_description
1 polymer ?
#
loop_
_entity_poly.entity_id
_entity_poly.type
_entity_poly.pdbx_seq_one_letter_code
_entity_poly.pdbx_strand_id
1 'polypeptide(L)'
;VQTCALPILWHYSKKPFLFQALEIVSQVLTGFFGILLPAGILLFLEQSSGFSGFALGTLVLFLCYAVVFVSHTFLQSRNAWQYTEFRTGFFTRRLLCHFMQIDYAVLTEPKTLQLAEKAVGATCSNWVGVEGMFRYDVTIYSSFLGLILYAGLIGTVHPAIILLLLVLSVLQFLSYRRAASYEDRRRDDLSEIEVSQRYFQKQSYNTSAGKDIRLYQLNGWLDGVYRQLNKRYHKILFRIRSAYFANDLLTLTLQLLRDGICYGFLIYRLSHGTMTVSGFVLALGAVSGFSSYFNEITAALSKSVLCLEQIRWLREFFDLPFPAGHTLPFRPELAEEKPLEICFSHVSFSHPGGDKRILDDVSFTLHAGEHTALVGINGAGKSTIVKLICGLYQPTEGNITINGIPLGSLNPAQYYKAIAAVFQDPFALSFSIA
;
A
#
# COMPACT_ATOMS: atom_id res chain seq x y z
N VAL A 1 11.14 -9.38 0.49
CA VAL A 1 9.96 -8.53 0.84
C VAL A 1 8.65 -9.30 0.72
N GLN A 2 8.49 -10.23 -0.24
CA GLN A 2 7.38 -11.21 -0.21
C GLN A 2 7.37 -12.06 1.08
N THR A 3 8.50 -12.12 1.79
CA THR A 3 8.69 -12.95 2.96
C THR A 3 7.95 -12.50 4.22
N CYS A 4 7.36 -11.31 4.30
CA CYS A 4 6.76 -10.82 5.55
C CYS A 4 5.23 -10.84 5.57
N ALA A 5 4.55 -10.45 4.49
CA ALA A 5 3.08 -10.45 4.46
C ALA A 5 2.50 -11.85 4.20
N LEU A 6 3.09 -12.60 3.26
CA LEU A 6 2.66 -13.96 2.93
C LEU A 6 2.82 -14.97 4.08
N PRO A 7 3.96 -15.06 4.80
CA PRO A 7 4.08 -15.94 5.96
C PRO A 7 3.14 -15.57 7.10
N ILE A 8 2.90 -14.28 7.34
CA ILE A 8 1.96 -13.83 8.37
C ILE A 8 0.54 -14.27 8.02
N LEU A 9 0.12 -14.08 6.76
CA LEU A 9 -1.18 -14.55 6.30
C LEU A 9 -1.29 -16.07 6.35
N TRP A 10 -0.23 -16.80 5.96
CA TRP A 10 -0.18 -18.25 6.01
C TRP A 10 -0.37 -18.81 7.42
N HIS A 11 0.20 -18.15 8.45
CA HIS A 11 0.00 -18.50 9.84
C HIS A 11 -1.41 -18.14 10.35
N TYR A 12 -1.98 -17.04 9.84
CA TYR A 12 -3.33 -16.61 10.21
C TYR A 12 -4.41 -17.50 9.60
N SER A 13 -4.30 -17.83 8.29
CA SER A 13 -5.22 -18.74 7.60
C SER A 13 -4.63 -19.24 6.28
N LYS A 14 -4.76 -20.55 6.01
CA LYS A 14 -4.37 -21.15 4.72
C LYS A 14 -5.44 -21.02 3.64
N LYS A 15 -6.69 -20.76 4.03
CA LYS A 15 -7.85 -20.68 3.11
C LYS A 15 -7.71 -19.62 2.01
N PRO A 16 -7.23 -18.38 2.28
CA PRO A 16 -7.05 -17.37 1.26
C PRO A 16 -6.15 -17.81 0.11
N PHE A 17 -5.08 -18.55 0.38
CA PHE A 17 -4.15 -19.03 -0.66
C PHE A 17 -4.79 -20.06 -1.59
N LEU A 18 -5.62 -20.94 -1.03
CA LEU A 18 -6.37 -21.91 -1.85
C LEU A 18 -7.35 -21.18 -2.78
N PHE A 19 -8.13 -20.24 -2.25
CA PHE A 19 -9.07 -19.47 -3.05
C PHE A 19 -8.37 -18.58 -4.09
N GLN A 20 -7.21 -18.04 -3.75
CA GLN A 20 -6.37 -17.28 -4.69
C GLN A 20 -5.88 -18.17 -5.85
N ALA A 21 -5.41 -19.38 -5.55
CA ALA A 21 -5.00 -20.32 -6.58
C ALA A 21 -6.17 -20.71 -7.50
N LEU A 22 -7.36 -20.94 -6.92
CA LEU A 22 -8.56 -21.22 -7.70
C LEU A 22 -8.99 -20.02 -8.57
N GLU A 23 -8.87 -18.80 -8.07
CA GLU A 23 -9.13 -17.57 -8.83
C GLU A 23 -8.19 -17.45 -10.03
N ILE A 24 -6.88 -17.67 -9.82
CA ILE A 24 -5.87 -17.67 -10.89
C ILE A 24 -6.25 -18.64 -12.02
N VAL A 25 -6.56 -19.87 -11.65
CA VAL A 25 -6.95 -20.90 -12.64
C VAL A 25 -8.27 -20.53 -13.34
N SER A 26 -9.27 -20.07 -12.59
CA SER A 26 -10.57 -19.70 -13.16
C SER A 26 -10.48 -18.47 -14.09
N GLN A 27 -9.60 -17.51 -13.79
CA GLN A 27 -9.34 -16.35 -14.66
C GLN A 27 -8.75 -16.78 -16.01
N VAL A 28 -7.76 -17.67 -15.99
CA VAL A 28 -7.16 -18.22 -17.23
C VAL A 28 -8.19 -18.99 -18.03
N LEU A 29 -8.98 -19.85 -17.37
CA LEU A 29 -10.04 -20.61 -18.04
C LEU A 29 -11.10 -19.70 -18.64
N THR A 30 -11.52 -18.64 -17.94
CA THR A 30 -12.49 -17.67 -18.46
C THR A 30 -11.97 -16.99 -19.73
N GLY A 31 -10.71 -16.55 -19.74
CA GLY A 31 -10.06 -16.00 -20.92
C GLY A 31 -9.99 -17.00 -22.08
N PHE A 32 -9.61 -18.24 -21.79
CA PHE A 32 -9.53 -19.31 -22.78
C PHE A 32 -10.89 -19.66 -23.38
N PHE A 33 -11.92 -19.84 -22.56
CA PHE A 33 -13.28 -20.10 -23.04
C PHE A 33 -13.85 -18.94 -23.85
N GLY A 34 -13.45 -17.70 -23.54
CA GLY A 34 -13.83 -16.52 -24.33
C GLY A 34 -13.39 -16.58 -25.78
N ILE A 35 -12.25 -17.24 -26.06
CA ILE A 35 -11.76 -17.50 -27.43
C ILE A 35 -12.29 -18.81 -28.00
N LEU A 36 -12.40 -19.82 -27.16
CA LEU A 36 -12.89 -21.15 -27.58
C LEU A 36 -14.36 -21.10 -27.99
N LEU A 37 -15.19 -20.26 -27.39
CA LEU A 37 -16.61 -20.17 -27.66
C LEU A 37 -16.92 -19.79 -29.11
N PRO A 38 -16.41 -18.70 -29.71
CA PRO A 38 -16.67 -18.39 -31.12
C PRO A 38 -16.04 -19.42 -32.07
N ALA A 39 -14.83 -19.90 -31.75
CA ALA A 39 -14.17 -20.95 -32.56
C ALA A 39 -14.93 -22.29 -32.52
N GLY A 40 -15.44 -22.67 -31.35
CA GLY A 40 -16.22 -23.91 -31.17
C GLY A 40 -17.59 -23.85 -31.86
N ILE A 41 -18.27 -22.71 -31.85
CA ILE A 41 -19.51 -22.50 -32.60
C ILE A 41 -19.25 -22.73 -34.09
N LEU A 42 -18.18 -22.19 -34.65
CA LEU A 42 -17.80 -22.39 -36.05
C LEU A 42 -17.43 -23.83 -36.34
N LEU A 43 -16.70 -24.47 -35.42
CA LEU A 43 -16.35 -25.90 -35.56
C LEU A 43 -17.59 -26.80 -35.62
N PHE A 44 -18.59 -26.55 -34.75
CA PHE A 44 -19.84 -27.30 -34.80
C PHE A 44 -20.64 -27.02 -36.07
N LEU A 45 -20.57 -25.80 -36.59
CA LEU A 45 -21.20 -25.46 -37.88
C LEU A 45 -20.53 -26.15 -39.07
N GLU A 46 -19.18 -26.30 -39.04
CA GLU A 46 -18.40 -27.00 -40.06
C GLU A 46 -18.62 -28.50 -40.03
N GLN A 47 -18.82 -29.09 -38.84
CA GLN A 47 -18.85 -30.58 -38.66
C GLN A 47 -20.26 -31.16 -38.55
N SER A 48 -21.29 -30.37 -38.18
CA SER A 48 -22.63 -30.91 -37.93
C SER A 48 -23.40 -31.16 -39.21
N SER A 49 -23.92 -32.37 -39.33
CA SER A 49 -24.79 -32.79 -40.41
C SER A 49 -26.26 -32.40 -40.22
N GLY A 50 -26.59 -31.70 -39.11
CA GLY A 50 -27.96 -31.27 -38.81
C GLY A 50 -28.05 -30.22 -37.72
N PHE A 51 -29.16 -29.42 -37.73
CA PHE A 51 -29.40 -28.32 -36.80
C PHE A 51 -29.42 -28.75 -35.33
N SER A 52 -29.92 -29.94 -35.03
CA SER A 52 -29.99 -30.43 -33.63
C SER A 52 -28.61 -30.67 -33.02
N GLY A 53 -27.67 -31.26 -33.78
CA GLY A 53 -26.27 -31.48 -33.33
C GLY A 53 -25.53 -30.17 -33.09
N PHE A 54 -25.67 -29.20 -34.00
CA PHE A 54 -25.14 -27.85 -33.85
C PHE A 54 -25.67 -27.16 -32.60
N ALA A 55 -27.02 -27.17 -32.44
CA ALA A 55 -27.66 -26.49 -31.31
C ALA A 55 -27.26 -27.11 -29.96
N LEU A 56 -27.19 -28.43 -29.87
CA LEU A 56 -26.77 -29.12 -28.64
C LEU A 56 -25.29 -28.85 -28.31
N GLY A 57 -24.39 -28.95 -29.29
CA GLY A 57 -22.97 -28.66 -29.08
C GLY A 57 -22.71 -27.22 -28.61
N THR A 58 -23.37 -26.25 -29.26
CA THR A 58 -23.27 -24.84 -28.89
C THR A 58 -23.84 -24.57 -27.49
N LEU A 59 -24.99 -25.20 -27.14
CA LEU A 59 -25.59 -25.08 -25.81
C LEU A 59 -24.65 -25.63 -24.72
N VAL A 60 -24.08 -26.81 -24.93
CA VAL A 60 -23.13 -27.40 -23.96
C VAL A 60 -21.92 -26.51 -23.77
N LEU A 61 -21.31 -25.99 -24.86
CA LEU A 61 -20.17 -25.08 -24.78
C LEU A 61 -20.51 -23.78 -24.01
N PHE A 62 -21.68 -23.23 -24.27
CA PHE A 62 -22.15 -22.05 -23.58
C PHE A 62 -22.39 -22.31 -22.08
N LEU A 63 -22.98 -23.44 -21.70
CA LEU A 63 -23.16 -23.84 -20.30
C LEU A 63 -21.83 -24.03 -19.58
N CYS A 64 -20.86 -24.69 -20.24
CA CYS A 64 -19.51 -24.82 -19.68
C CYS A 64 -18.86 -23.45 -19.42
N TYR A 65 -18.94 -22.55 -20.40
CA TYR A 65 -18.45 -21.18 -20.22
C TYR A 65 -19.15 -20.44 -19.09
N ALA A 66 -20.49 -20.54 -19.02
CA ALA A 66 -21.28 -19.91 -17.96
C ALA A 66 -20.88 -20.40 -16.55
N VAL A 67 -20.65 -21.71 -16.39
CA VAL A 67 -20.20 -22.29 -15.11
C VAL A 67 -18.82 -21.73 -14.73
N VAL A 68 -17.87 -21.69 -15.68
CA VAL A 68 -16.53 -21.15 -15.43
C VAL A 68 -16.60 -19.67 -15.08
N PHE A 69 -17.38 -18.88 -15.82
CA PHE A 69 -17.54 -17.44 -15.62
C PHE A 69 -18.17 -17.11 -14.25
N VAL A 70 -19.25 -17.82 -13.89
CA VAL A 70 -19.91 -17.64 -12.57
C VAL A 70 -18.96 -18.05 -11.45
N SER A 71 -18.24 -19.16 -11.60
CA SER A 71 -17.25 -19.61 -10.62
C SER A 71 -16.13 -18.59 -10.43
N HIS A 72 -15.62 -18.03 -11.55
CA HIS A 72 -14.60 -16.98 -11.50
C HIS A 72 -15.11 -15.73 -10.77
N THR A 73 -16.28 -15.21 -11.12
CA THR A 73 -16.89 -14.03 -10.50
C THR A 73 -17.11 -14.24 -9.00
N PHE A 74 -17.56 -15.44 -8.60
CA PHE A 74 -17.73 -15.80 -7.19
C PHE A 74 -16.37 -15.80 -6.47
N LEU A 75 -15.35 -16.45 -7.01
CA LEU A 75 -14.01 -16.51 -6.41
C LEU A 75 -13.38 -15.11 -6.30
N GLN A 76 -13.47 -14.30 -7.33
CA GLN A 76 -12.99 -12.93 -7.36
C GLN A 76 -13.64 -12.07 -6.26
N SER A 77 -14.97 -12.12 -6.14
CA SER A 77 -15.71 -11.38 -5.11
C SER A 77 -15.35 -11.83 -3.70
N ARG A 78 -15.23 -13.14 -3.51
CA ARG A 78 -14.84 -13.70 -2.21
C ARG A 78 -13.43 -13.34 -1.81
N ASN A 79 -12.48 -13.40 -2.73
CA ASN A 79 -11.09 -13.02 -2.47
C ASN A 79 -10.96 -11.52 -2.23
N ALA A 80 -11.67 -10.68 -2.98
CA ALA A 80 -11.72 -9.24 -2.73
C ALA A 80 -12.15 -8.91 -1.30
N TRP A 81 -13.19 -9.61 -0.80
CA TRP A 81 -13.63 -9.48 0.60
C TRP A 81 -12.52 -9.89 1.58
N GLN A 82 -11.88 -11.04 1.37
CA GLN A 82 -10.81 -11.55 2.25
C GLN A 82 -9.60 -10.63 2.29
N TYR A 83 -9.18 -10.07 1.15
CA TYR A 83 -8.07 -9.12 1.09
C TYR A 83 -8.38 -7.82 1.83
N THR A 84 -9.61 -7.33 1.69
CA THR A 84 -10.08 -6.14 2.41
C THR A 84 -10.13 -6.40 3.92
N GLU A 85 -10.67 -7.54 4.34
CA GLU A 85 -10.70 -7.93 5.77
C GLU A 85 -9.28 -8.04 6.34
N PHE A 86 -8.36 -8.66 5.59
CA PHE A 86 -6.97 -8.77 6.01
C PHE A 86 -6.29 -7.38 6.12
N ARG A 87 -6.50 -6.49 5.16
CA ARG A 87 -6.00 -5.12 5.23
C ARG A 87 -6.57 -4.37 6.43
N THR A 88 -7.89 -4.35 6.60
CA THR A 88 -8.57 -3.54 7.62
C THR A 88 -8.54 -4.20 9.00
N GLY A 89 -8.88 -5.47 9.08
CA GLY A 89 -8.99 -6.20 10.35
C GLY A 89 -7.65 -6.58 10.97
N PHE A 90 -6.64 -6.87 10.15
CA PHE A 90 -5.32 -7.27 10.65
C PHE A 90 -4.31 -6.11 10.59
N PHE A 91 -3.97 -5.60 9.40
CA PHE A 91 -2.89 -4.63 9.26
C PHE A 91 -3.24 -3.25 9.80
N THR A 92 -4.41 -2.71 9.49
CA THR A 92 -4.83 -1.39 9.99
C THR A 92 -4.97 -1.42 11.50
N ARG A 93 -5.60 -2.46 12.05
CA ARG A 93 -5.71 -2.62 13.50
C ARG A 93 -4.33 -2.71 14.17
N ARG A 94 -3.41 -3.52 13.63
CA ARG A 94 -2.05 -3.67 14.17
C ARG A 94 -1.27 -2.35 14.08
N LEU A 95 -1.44 -1.61 12.97
CA LEU A 95 -0.83 -0.29 12.78
C LEU A 95 -1.30 0.69 13.87
N LEU A 96 -2.60 0.76 14.11
CA LEU A 96 -3.18 1.62 15.15
C LEU A 96 -2.72 1.21 16.55
N CYS A 97 -2.73 -0.08 16.86
CA CYS A 97 -2.23 -0.57 18.15
C CYS A 97 -0.74 -0.24 18.35
N HIS A 98 0.07 -0.43 17.32
CA HIS A 98 1.51 -0.12 17.38
C HIS A 98 1.73 1.38 17.56
N PHE A 99 0.99 2.23 16.82
CA PHE A 99 1.06 3.69 16.94
C PHE A 99 0.74 4.19 18.37
N MET A 100 -0.22 3.53 19.04
CA MET A 100 -0.59 3.89 20.42
C MET A 100 0.41 3.38 21.48
N GLN A 101 1.28 2.41 21.12
CA GLN A 101 2.20 1.75 22.06
C GLN A 101 3.67 2.13 21.84
N ILE A 102 4.00 2.77 20.74
CA ILE A 102 5.37 3.20 20.43
C ILE A 102 5.87 4.20 21.45
N ASP A 103 7.20 4.27 21.66
CA ASP A 103 7.83 5.25 22.52
C ASP A 103 7.45 6.68 22.13
N TYR A 104 6.98 7.46 23.11
CA TYR A 104 6.54 8.82 22.88
C TYR A 104 7.66 9.75 22.38
N ALA A 105 8.89 9.55 22.85
CA ALA A 105 10.04 10.30 22.39
C ALA A 105 10.32 10.08 20.90
N VAL A 106 10.25 8.81 20.45
CA VAL A 106 10.40 8.42 19.05
C VAL A 106 9.23 8.94 18.20
N LEU A 107 7.99 8.87 18.73
CA LEU A 107 6.80 9.33 18.02
C LEU A 107 6.83 10.84 17.72
N THR A 108 7.44 11.65 18.61
CA THR A 108 7.52 13.11 18.43
C THR A 108 8.58 13.54 17.42
N GLU A 109 9.43 12.64 16.94
CA GLU A 109 10.42 12.96 15.92
C GLU A 109 9.76 13.23 14.55
N PRO A 110 10.12 14.30 13.82
CA PRO A 110 9.56 14.61 12.51
C PRO A 110 9.71 13.49 11.49
N LYS A 111 10.82 12.75 11.53
CA LYS A 111 11.07 11.59 10.64
C LYS A 111 10.11 10.45 10.91
N THR A 112 9.81 10.17 12.17
CA THR A 112 8.88 9.13 12.59
C THR A 112 7.45 9.47 12.19
N LEU A 113 7.04 10.74 12.34
CA LEU A 113 5.72 11.19 11.88
C LEU A 113 5.57 11.03 10.36
N GLN A 114 6.60 11.35 9.58
CA GLN A 114 6.59 11.12 8.14
C GLN A 114 6.53 9.63 7.79
N LEU A 115 7.27 8.78 8.52
CA LEU A 115 7.23 7.33 8.34
C LEU A 115 5.85 6.77 8.69
N ALA A 116 5.22 7.24 9.77
CA ALA A 116 3.87 6.87 10.15
C ALA A 116 2.85 7.21 9.04
N GLU A 117 2.94 8.41 8.47
CA GLU A 117 2.07 8.84 7.37
C GLU A 117 2.23 7.95 6.12
N LYS A 118 3.48 7.58 5.77
CA LYS A 118 3.78 6.63 4.69
C LYS A 118 3.27 5.22 5.00
N ALA A 119 3.41 4.76 6.24
CA ALA A 119 2.92 3.45 6.69
C ALA A 119 1.39 3.36 6.64
N VAL A 120 0.67 4.42 7.01
CA VAL A 120 -0.79 4.52 6.85
C VAL A 120 -1.17 4.36 5.38
N GLY A 121 -0.41 4.98 4.45
CA GLY A 121 -0.61 4.85 3.02
C GLY A 121 -0.64 3.39 2.52
N ALA A 122 0.11 2.49 3.15
CA ALA A 122 0.13 1.07 2.80
C ALA A 122 -1.19 0.32 3.13
N THR A 123 -2.06 0.90 3.95
CA THR A 123 -3.32 0.28 4.39
C THR A 123 -4.57 1.08 4.02
N CYS A 124 -4.44 2.20 3.28
CA CYS A 124 -5.56 3.13 3.04
C CYS A 124 -6.45 2.76 1.85
N SER A 125 -6.01 1.90 0.93
CA SER A 125 -6.74 1.60 -0.31
C SER A 125 -6.60 0.13 -0.72
N ASN A 126 -7.55 -0.35 -1.54
CA ASN A 126 -7.57 -1.70 -2.08
C ASN A 126 -6.63 -1.93 -3.30
N TRP A 127 -6.06 -0.85 -3.86
CA TRP A 127 -5.16 -0.92 -5.01
C TRP A 127 -3.71 -0.56 -4.69
N VAL A 128 -3.39 -0.36 -3.41
CA VAL A 128 -2.05 0.01 -2.95
C VAL A 128 -1.65 -0.82 -1.74
N GLY A 129 -0.35 -0.83 -1.43
CA GLY A 129 0.18 -1.47 -0.24
C GLY A 129 -0.15 -2.95 -0.16
N VAL A 130 -0.69 -3.36 0.99
CA VAL A 130 -0.89 -4.78 1.33
C VAL A 130 -1.96 -5.43 0.45
N GLU A 131 -3.14 -4.82 0.31
CA GLU A 131 -4.23 -5.39 -0.49
C GLU A 131 -3.90 -5.34 -1.98
N GLY A 132 -3.30 -4.24 -2.47
CA GLY A 132 -2.86 -4.10 -3.84
C GLY A 132 -1.89 -5.21 -4.25
N MET A 133 -0.96 -5.59 -3.38
CA MET A 133 -0.01 -6.67 -3.64
C MET A 133 -0.70 -8.00 -3.96
N PHE A 134 -1.68 -8.42 -3.15
CA PHE A 134 -2.44 -9.67 -3.41
C PHE A 134 -3.19 -9.63 -4.74
N ARG A 135 -3.77 -8.49 -5.10
CA ARG A 135 -4.50 -8.33 -6.38
C ARG A 135 -3.55 -8.41 -7.58
N TYR A 136 -2.39 -7.77 -7.49
CA TYR A 136 -1.40 -7.84 -8.57
C TYR A 136 -0.74 -9.19 -8.66
N ASP A 137 -0.56 -9.93 -7.56
CA ASP A 137 -0.07 -11.31 -7.57
C ASP A 137 -1.03 -12.21 -8.38
N VAL A 138 -2.33 -12.13 -8.16
CA VAL A 138 -3.33 -12.87 -8.98
C VAL A 138 -3.15 -12.54 -10.45
N THR A 139 -3.07 -11.24 -10.80
CA THR A 139 -2.89 -10.82 -12.20
C THR A 139 -1.58 -11.33 -12.79
N ILE A 140 -0.47 -11.28 -12.06
CA ILE A 140 0.84 -11.76 -12.55
C ILE A 140 0.80 -13.26 -12.82
N TYR A 141 0.32 -14.06 -11.86
CA TYR A 141 0.30 -15.53 -12.02
C TYR A 141 -0.72 -15.98 -13.05
N SER A 142 -1.92 -15.41 -13.11
CA SER A 142 -2.92 -15.75 -14.12
C SER A 142 -2.44 -15.37 -15.53
N SER A 143 -1.87 -14.18 -15.68
CA SER A 143 -1.36 -13.74 -16.98
C SER A 143 -0.14 -14.54 -17.43
N PHE A 144 0.71 -14.99 -16.50
CA PHE A 144 1.82 -15.90 -16.82
C PHE A 144 1.34 -17.27 -17.31
N LEU A 145 0.36 -17.87 -16.62
CA LEU A 145 -0.26 -19.13 -17.05
C LEU A 145 -0.99 -18.95 -18.39
N GLY A 146 -1.70 -17.83 -18.56
CA GLY A 146 -2.34 -17.47 -19.81
C GLY A 146 -1.35 -17.36 -20.97
N LEU A 147 -0.20 -16.69 -20.77
CA LEU A 147 0.86 -16.62 -21.77
C LEU A 147 1.34 -18.00 -22.24
N ILE A 148 1.58 -18.93 -21.30
CA ILE A 148 2.02 -20.30 -21.62
C ILE A 148 0.95 -21.01 -22.45
N LEU A 149 -0.31 -20.92 -22.03
CA LEU A 149 -1.43 -21.55 -22.73
C LEU A 149 -1.61 -21.02 -24.15
N TYR A 150 -1.59 -19.70 -24.32
CA TYR A 150 -1.74 -19.07 -25.63
C TYR A 150 -0.50 -19.26 -26.53
N ALA A 151 0.70 -19.27 -25.95
CA ALA A 151 1.90 -19.64 -26.70
C ALA A 151 1.81 -21.10 -27.23
N GLY A 152 1.29 -22.03 -26.42
CA GLY A 152 1.03 -23.38 -26.84
C GLY A 152 0.06 -23.44 -28.03
N LEU A 153 -1.05 -22.70 -27.97
CA LEU A 153 -2.02 -22.62 -29.07
C LEU A 153 -1.40 -22.03 -30.35
N ILE A 154 -0.67 -20.94 -30.24
CA ILE A 154 -0.01 -20.29 -31.39
C ILE A 154 1.06 -21.20 -31.97
N GLY A 155 1.76 -21.96 -31.14
CA GLY A 155 2.78 -22.93 -31.54
C GLY A 155 2.25 -24.03 -32.50
N THR A 156 0.99 -24.43 -32.34
CA THR A 156 0.33 -25.40 -33.25
C THR A 156 0.07 -24.81 -34.64
N VAL A 157 -0.02 -23.47 -34.75
CA VAL A 157 -0.20 -22.78 -36.03
C VAL A 157 1.14 -22.58 -36.73
N HIS A 158 2.05 -21.84 -36.10
CA HIS A 158 3.42 -21.63 -36.60
C HIS A 158 4.32 -21.01 -35.49
N PRO A 159 5.48 -21.63 -35.19
CA PRO A 159 6.34 -21.15 -34.09
C PRO A 159 6.95 -19.76 -34.35
N ALA A 160 7.14 -19.32 -35.60
CA ALA A 160 7.65 -17.99 -35.92
C ALA A 160 6.74 -16.87 -35.45
N ILE A 161 5.43 -17.10 -35.31
CA ILE A 161 4.49 -16.11 -34.75
C ILE A 161 4.85 -15.83 -33.28
N ILE A 162 5.19 -16.85 -32.50
CA ILE A 162 5.59 -16.67 -31.09
C ILE A 162 6.83 -15.78 -31.02
N LEU A 163 7.82 -16.01 -31.87
CA LEU A 163 9.03 -15.18 -31.92
C LEU A 163 8.70 -13.73 -32.24
N LEU A 164 7.85 -13.50 -33.23
CA LEU A 164 7.38 -12.16 -33.59
C LEU A 164 6.69 -11.48 -32.39
N LEU A 165 5.76 -12.17 -31.73
CA LEU A 165 5.04 -11.65 -30.57
C LEU A 165 5.99 -11.32 -29.41
N LEU A 166 6.97 -12.17 -29.13
CA LEU A 166 7.98 -11.92 -28.10
C LEU A 166 8.82 -10.69 -28.42
N VAL A 167 9.32 -10.55 -29.66
CA VAL A 167 10.12 -9.40 -30.05
C VAL A 167 9.32 -8.09 -29.91
N LEU A 168 8.09 -8.06 -30.41
CA LEU A 168 7.24 -6.87 -30.31
C LEU A 168 6.89 -6.55 -28.86
N SER A 169 6.60 -7.57 -28.03
CA SER A 169 6.32 -7.40 -26.63
C SER A 169 7.53 -6.85 -25.84
N VAL A 170 8.75 -7.31 -26.16
CA VAL A 170 9.97 -6.78 -25.56
C VAL A 170 10.18 -5.31 -25.98
N LEU A 171 9.91 -4.95 -27.22
CA LEU A 171 9.98 -3.54 -27.66
C LEU A 171 8.97 -2.65 -26.91
N GLN A 172 7.75 -3.11 -26.72
CA GLN A 172 6.73 -2.44 -25.92
C GLN A 172 7.19 -2.28 -24.46
N PHE A 173 7.73 -3.33 -23.85
CA PHE A 173 8.27 -3.29 -22.50
C PHE A 173 9.41 -2.27 -22.35
N LEU A 174 10.35 -2.25 -23.29
CA LEU A 174 11.47 -1.29 -23.27
C LEU A 174 10.98 0.16 -23.37
N SER A 175 9.97 0.41 -24.23
CA SER A 175 9.35 1.73 -24.36
C SER A 175 8.65 2.14 -23.06
N TYR A 176 7.83 1.24 -22.48
CA TYR A 176 7.17 1.49 -21.19
C TYR A 176 8.18 1.77 -20.08
N ARG A 177 9.27 0.99 -20.00
CA ARG A 177 10.33 1.18 -19.01
C ARG A 177 11.01 2.54 -19.14
N ARG A 178 11.17 3.08 -20.37
CA ARG A 178 11.68 4.43 -20.57
C ARG A 178 10.73 5.50 -20.01
N ALA A 179 9.42 5.37 -20.26
CA ALA A 179 8.42 6.28 -19.72
C ALA A 179 8.37 6.24 -18.19
N ALA A 180 8.38 5.04 -17.60
CA ALA A 180 8.42 4.83 -16.15
C ALA A 180 9.71 5.41 -15.52
N SER A 181 10.87 5.18 -16.11
CA SER A 181 12.14 5.77 -15.64
C SER A 181 12.15 7.30 -15.74
N TYR A 182 11.44 7.88 -16.72
CA TYR A 182 11.27 9.33 -16.81
C TYR A 182 10.40 9.89 -15.68
N GLU A 183 9.34 9.17 -15.29
CA GLU A 183 8.51 9.49 -14.13
C GLU A 183 9.30 9.39 -12.82
N ASP A 184 10.04 8.28 -12.62
CA ASP A 184 10.84 8.06 -11.41
C ASP A 184 11.85 9.19 -11.16
N ARG A 185 12.52 9.68 -12.19
CA ARG A 185 13.47 10.80 -12.07
C ARG A 185 12.82 12.12 -11.63
N ARG A 186 11.50 12.26 -11.76
CA ARG A 186 10.74 13.46 -11.40
C ARG A 186 9.84 13.26 -10.19
N ARG A 187 9.93 12.08 -9.58
CA ARG A 187 9.11 11.70 -8.45
C ARG A 187 9.37 12.57 -7.23
N ASP A 188 10.64 12.92 -7.00
CA ASP A 188 11.01 13.80 -5.88
C ASP A 188 10.43 15.21 -6.07
N ASP A 189 10.51 15.77 -7.27
CA ASP A 189 9.91 17.07 -7.60
C ASP A 189 8.39 17.08 -7.38
N LEU A 190 7.69 16.00 -7.79
CA LEU A 190 6.24 15.86 -7.56
C LEU A 190 5.93 15.71 -6.08
N SER A 191 6.68 14.88 -5.37
CA SER A 191 6.50 14.59 -3.96
C SER A 191 6.65 15.86 -3.10
N GLU A 192 7.60 16.73 -3.40
CA GLU A 192 7.78 18.03 -2.73
C GLU A 192 6.54 18.93 -2.89
N ILE A 193 6.01 19.00 -4.13
CA ILE A 193 4.81 19.80 -4.40
C ILE A 193 3.58 19.19 -3.72
N GLU A 194 3.43 17.87 -3.74
CA GLU A 194 2.31 17.16 -3.08
C GLU A 194 2.32 17.35 -1.57
N VAL A 195 3.50 17.33 -0.93
CA VAL A 195 3.65 17.65 0.49
C VAL A 195 3.19 19.09 0.77
N SER A 196 3.61 20.05 -0.07
CA SER A 196 3.19 21.44 0.05
C SER A 196 1.68 21.62 -0.14
N GLN A 197 1.08 20.92 -1.11
CA GLN A 197 -0.38 20.93 -1.34
C GLN A 197 -1.14 20.32 -0.16
N ARG A 198 -0.68 19.19 0.39
CA ARG A 198 -1.29 18.56 1.59
C ARG A 198 -1.21 19.45 2.81
N TYR A 199 -0.05 20.08 3.04
CA TYR A 199 0.10 21.07 4.12
C TYR A 199 -0.90 22.22 3.95
N PHE A 200 -1.00 22.76 2.75
CA PHE A 200 -1.95 23.82 2.42
C PHE A 200 -3.40 23.39 2.71
N GLN A 201 -3.81 22.21 2.25
CA GLN A 201 -5.14 21.66 2.50
C GLN A 201 -5.41 21.49 4.00
N LYS A 202 -4.45 20.90 4.74
CA LYS A 202 -4.57 20.71 6.18
C LYS A 202 -4.77 22.03 6.93
N GLN A 203 -4.02 23.08 6.56
CA GLN A 203 -4.16 24.39 7.16
C GLN A 203 -5.49 25.09 6.77
N SER A 204 -5.93 24.93 5.53
CA SER A 204 -7.20 25.51 5.05
C SER A 204 -8.43 24.91 5.73
N TYR A 205 -8.37 23.64 6.14
CA TYR A 205 -9.45 22.97 6.90
C TYR A 205 -9.30 23.14 8.42
N ASN A 206 -8.21 23.75 8.89
CA ASN A 206 -8.00 23.95 10.31
C ASN A 206 -8.94 25.06 10.85
N THR A 207 -9.89 24.68 11.70
CA THR A 207 -10.86 25.62 12.30
C THR A 207 -10.22 26.70 13.13
N SER A 208 -9.09 26.42 13.78
CA SER A 208 -8.33 27.41 14.57
C SER A 208 -7.74 28.53 13.71
N ALA A 209 -7.31 28.22 12.48
CA ALA A 209 -6.82 29.20 11.51
C ALA A 209 -7.96 29.99 10.84
N GLY A 210 -9.19 29.48 10.92
CA GLY A 210 -10.35 30.05 10.21
C GLY A 210 -10.69 31.49 10.62
N LYS A 211 -10.43 31.87 11.86
CA LYS A 211 -10.61 33.26 12.35
C LYS A 211 -9.57 34.20 11.72
N ASP A 212 -8.32 33.80 11.69
CA ASP A 212 -7.20 34.61 11.18
C ASP A 212 -7.30 34.81 9.67
N ILE A 213 -7.66 33.73 8.94
CA ILE A 213 -7.91 33.78 7.49
C ILE A 213 -8.99 34.81 7.15
N ARG A 214 -10.06 34.89 7.93
CA ARG A 214 -11.16 35.85 7.72
C ARG A 214 -10.78 37.26 8.14
N LEU A 215 -10.19 37.41 9.33
CA LEU A 215 -9.83 38.69 9.89
C LEU A 215 -8.81 39.42 9.03
N TYR A 216 -7.79 38.70 8.56
CA TYR A 216 -6.72 39.25 7.72
C TYR A 216 -7.00 39.13 6.21
N GLN A 217 -8.19 38.64 5.81
CA GLN A 217 -8.62 38.50 4.41
C GLN A 217 -7.59 37.72 3.55
N LEU A 218 -7.02 36.65 4.12
CA LEU A 218 -5.95 35.86 3.50
C LEU A 218 -6.42 34.96 2.36
N ASN A 219 -7.72 34.85 2.10
CA ASN A 219 -8.31 33.98 1.08
C ASN A 219 -7.72 34.21 -0.33
N GLY A 220 -7.58 35.48 -0.75
CA GLY A 220 -7.01 35.80 -2.07
C GLY A 220 -5.54 35.42 -2.21
N TRP A 221 -4.75 35.64 -1.14
CA TRP A 221 -3.35 35.26 -1.11
C TRP A 221 -3.18 33.74 -1.11
N LEU A 222 -3.96 33.04 -0.29
CA LEU A 222 -3.96 31.57 -0.22
C LEU A 222 -4.33 30.94 -1.56
N ASP A 223 -5.37 31.46 -2.24
CA ASP A 223 -5.76 31.00 -3.58
C ASP A 223 -4.62 31.22 -4.61
N GLY A 224 -3.94 32.37 -4.53
CA GLY A 224 -2.77 32.65 -5.36
C GLY A 224 -1.62 31.67 -5.16
N VAL A 225 -1.31 31.32 -3.91
CA VAL A 225 -0.28 30.33 -3.55
C VAL A 225 -0.68 28.93 -4.09
N TYR A 226 -1.93 28.53 -3.86
CA TYR A 226 -2.43 27.23 -4.35
C TYR A 226 -2.40 27.14 -5.87
N ARG A 227 -2.82 28.19 -6.59
CA ARG A 227 -2.74 28.24 -8.07
C ARG A 227 -1.30 28.12 -8.57
N GLN A 228 -0.33 28.74 -7.86
CA GLN A 228 1.07 28.65 -8.25
C GLN A 228 1.64 27.23 -8.05
N LEU A 229 1.32 26.56 -6.93
CA LEU A 229 1.67 25.17 -6.68
C LEU A 229 1.04 24.25 -7.73
N ASN A 230 -0.23 24.46 -8.02
CA ASN A 230 -0.98 23.68 -9.00
C ASN A 230 -0.41 23.84 -10.43
N LYS A 231 0.00 25.05 -10.82
CA LYS A 231 0.69 25.29 -12.10
C LYS A 231 2.02 24.50 -12.21
N ARG A 232 2.82 24.48 -11.14
CA ARG A 232 4.07 23.70 -11.10
C ARG A 232 3.78 22.20 -11.21
N TYR A 233 2.81 21.68 -10.43
CA TYR A 233 2.37 20.32 -10.47
C TYR A 233 1.92 19.87 -11.86
N HIS A 234 1.01 20.61 -12.47
CA HIS A 234 0.50 20.30 -13.82
C HIS A 234 1.59 20.37 -14.90
N LYS A 235 2.57 21.27 -14.78
CA LYS A 235 3.69 21.34 -15.73
C LYS A 235 4.54 20.06 -15.73
N ILE A 236 4.82 19.52 -14.53
CA ILE A 236 5.59 18.27 -14.39
C ILE A 236 4.72 17.10 -14.84
N LEU A 237 3.48 17.04 -14.38
CA LEU A 237 2.53 15.98 -14.73
C LEU A 237 2.29 15.89 -16.24
N PHE A 238 2.16 17.04 -16.92
CA PHE A 238 1.99 17.08 -18.37
C PHE A 238 3.18 16.45 -19.11
N ARG A 239 4.42 16.72 -18.66
CA ARG A 239 5.61 16.12 -19.26
C ARG A 239 5.68 14.61 -19.06
N ILE A 240 5.31 14.14 -17.86
CA ILE A 240 5.22 12.70 -17.57
C ILE A 240 4.13 12.06 -18.45
N ARG A 241 2.95 12.66 -18.51
CA ARG A 241 1.85 12.17 -19.36
C ARG A 241 2.18 12.17 -20.83
N SER A 242 2.95 13.17 -21.32
CA SER A 242 3.44 13.19 -22.70
C SER A 242 4.40 12.04 -23.00
N ALA A 243 5.25 11.64 -22.05
CA ALA A 243 6.12 10.47 -22.21
C ALA A 243 5.31 9.16 -22.30
N TYR A 244 4.28 9.01 -21.45
CA TYR A 244 3.37 7.87 -21.55
C TYR A 244 2.55 7.88 -22.83
N PHE A 245 2.06 9.04 -23.27
CA PHE A 245 1.34 9.17 -24.53
C PHE A 245 2.21 8.75 -25.73
N ALA A 246 3.48 9.14 -25.76
CA ALA A 246 4.41 8.67 -26.79
C ALA A 246 4.61 7.14 -26.75
N ASN A 247 4.68 6.55 -25.55
CA ASN A 247 4.70 5.11 -25.38
C ASN A 247 3.41 4.46 -25.90
N ASP A 248 2.24 5.03 -25.61
CA ASP A 248 0.94 4.49 -26.03
C ASP A 248 0.80 4.54 -27.57
N LEU A 249 1.26 5.61 -28.21
CA LEU A 249 1.31 5.71 -29.68
C LEU A 249 2.21 4.62 -30.28
N LEU A 250 3.41 4.43 -29.73
CA LEU A 250 4.30 3.36 -30.19
C LEU A 250 3.66 1.98 -29.98
N THR A 251 3.04 1.75 -28.82
CA THR A 251 2.35 0.50 -28.50
C THR A 251 1.24 0.21 -29.52
N LEU A 252 0.40 1.20 -29.82
CA LEU A 252 -0.67 1.07 -30.83
C LEU A 252 -0.09 0.77 -32.23
N THR A 253 0.99 1.45 -32.62
CA THR A 253 1.66 1.21 -33.90
C THR A 253 2.21 -0.23 -33.99
N LEU A 254 2.87 -0.70 -32.93
CA LEU A 254 3.37 -2.08 -32.86
C LEU A 254 2.25 -3.11 -32.84
N GLN A 255 1.10 -2.80 -32.21
CA GLN A 255 -0.10 -3.65 -32.24
C GLN A 255 -0.68 -3.75 -33.64
N LEU A 256 -0.85 -2.63 -34.35
CA LEU A 256 -1.33 -2.62 -35.73
C LEU A 256 -0.40 -3.40 -36.66
N LEU A 257 0.92 -3.23 -36.50
CA LEU A 257 1.92 -3.98 -37.30
C LEU A 257 1.80 -5.49 -37.00
N ARG A 258 1.72 -5.86 -35.74
CA ARG A 258 1.51 -7.25 -35.30
C ARG A 258 0.25 -7.86 -35.94
N ASP A 259 -0.87 -7.14 -35.77
CA ASP A 259 -2.18 -7.64 -36.23
C ASP A 259 -2.17 -7.77 -37.77
N GLY A 260 -1.59 -6.80 -38.48
CA GLY A 260 -1.45 -6.86 -39.92
C GLY A 260 -0.63 -8.05 -40.40
N ILE A 261 0.53 -8.31 -39.77
CA ILE A 261 1.38 -9.47 -40.13
C ILE A 261 0.69 -10.79 -39.77
N CYS A 262 0.19 -10.91 -38.54
CA CYS A 262 -0.43 -12.15 -38.07
C CYS A 262 -1.72 -12.49 -38.85
N TYR A 263 -2.61 -11.50 -39.02
CA TYR A 263 -3.87 -11.70 -39.74
C TYR A 263 -3.61 -11.94 -41.23
N GLY A 264 -2.67 -11.22 -41.84
CA GLY A 264 -2.26 -11.51 -43.23
C GLY A 264 -1.76 -12.92 -43.41
N PHE A 265 -0.92 -13.42 -42.51
CA PHE A 265 -0.44 -14.80 -42.51
C PHE A 265 -1.57 -15.82 -42.30
N LEU A 266 -2.48 -15.59 -41.36
CA LEU A 266 -3.61 -16.47 -41.08
C LEU A 266 -4.60 -16.50 -42.26
N ILE A 267 -4.87 -15.35 -42.89
CA ILE A 267 -5.72 -15.28 -44.12
C ILE A 267 -5.06 -16.04 -45.27
N TYR A 268 -3.73 -15.89 -45.45
CA TYR A 268 -2.98 -16.63 -46.45
C TYR A 268 -3.15 -18.14 -46.25
N ARG A 269 -3.01 -18.65 -45.03
CA ARG A 269 -3.19 -20.08 -44.74
C ARG A 269 -4.62 -20.55 -44.95
N LEU A 270 -5.60 -19.72 -44.60
CA LEU A 270 -7.02 -20.04 -44.81
C LEU A 270 -7.34 -20.12 -46.32
N SER A 271 -6.87 -19.17 -47.13
CA SER A 271 -7.09 -19.12 -48.57
C SER A 271 -6.47 -20.32 -49.33
N HIS A 272 -5.36 -20.88 -48.81
CA HIS A 272 -4.72 -22.07 -49.37
C HIS A 272 -5.28 -23.37 -48.79
N GLY A 273 -6.37 -23.35 -48.01
CA GLY A 273 -7.03 -24.54 -47.47
C GLY A 273 -6.20 -25.31 -46.44
N THR A 274 -5.14 -24.71 -45.88
CA THR A 274 -4.28 -25.30 -44.84
C THR A 274 -4.79 -25.06 -43.43
N MET A 275 -5.91 -24.37 -43.28
CA MET A 275 -6.54 -24.02 -41.99
C MET A 275 -8.05 -23.93 -42.17
N THR A 276 -8.81 -24.38 -41.15
CA THR A 276 -10.28 -24.23 -41.10
C THR A 276 -10.65 -22.84 -40.61
N VAL A 277 -11.90 -22.42 -40.85
CA VAL A 277 -12.40 -21.10 -40.36
C VAL A 277 -12.42 -21.06 -38.83
N SER A 278 -12.81 -22.16 -38.20
CA SER A 278 -12.76 -22.33 -36.73
C SER A 278 -11.34 -22.19 -36.20
N GLY A 279 -10.35 -22.83 -36.83
CA GLY A 279 -8.94 -22.70 -36.50
C GLY A 279 -8.39 -21.28 -36.69
N PHE A 280 -8.85 -20.58 -37.74
CA PHE A 280 -8.50 -19.16 -37.96
C PHE A 280 -8.98 -18.25 -36.79
N VAL A 281 -10.24 -18.40 -36.38
CA VAL A 281 -10.80 -17.59 -35.28
C VAL A 281 -10.10 -17.90 -33.96
N LEU A 282 -9.78 -19.18 -33.70
CA LEU A 282 -9.02 -19.58 -32.51
C LEU A 282 -7.62 -18.93 -32.49
N ALA A 283 -6.90 -19.02 -33.62
CA ALA A 283 -5.55 -18.43 -33.72
C ALA A 283 -5.56 -16.90 -33.58
N LEU A 284 -6.56 -16.24 -34.16
CA LEU A 284 -6.74 -14.79 -34.07
C LEU A 284 -6.97 -14.35 -32.63
N GLY A 285 -7.85 -15.05 -31.91
CA GLY A 285 -8.06 -14.83 -30.48
C GLY A 285 -6.81 -15.11 -29.63
N ALA A 286 -6.05 -16.17 -29.98
CA ALA A 286 -4.81 -16.50 -29.26
C ALA A 286 -3.72 -15.43 -29.42
N VAL A 287 -3.53 -14.87 -30.62
CA VAL A 287 -2.58 -13.76 -30.89
C VAL A 287 -2.94 -12.51 -30.07
N SER A 288 -4.22 -12.16 -30.05
CA SER A 288 -4.71 -11.01 -29.27
C SER A 288 -4.56 -11.25 -27.77
N GLY A 289 -4.96 -12.41 -27.27
CA GLY A 289 -4.89 -12.76 -25.86
C GLY A 289 -3.45 -12.87 -25.32
N PHE A 290 -2.50 -13.39 -26.13
CA PHE A 290 -1.08 -13.42 -25.76
C PHE A 290 -0.56 -12.01 -25.44
N SER A 291 -0.88 -11.05 -26.28
CA SER A 291 -0.44 -9.67 -26.07
C SER A 291 -1.13 -8.99 -24.89
N SER A 292 -2.40 -9.28 -24.65
CA SER A 292 -3.13 -8.80 -23.47
C SER A 292 -2.44 -9.27 -22.20
N TYR A 293 -2.18 -10.55 -22.06
CA TYR A 293 -1.50 -11.11 -20.89
C TYR A 293 -0.09 -10.55 -20.69
N PHE A 294 0.66 -10.32 -21.77
CA PHE A 294 1.97 -9.70 -21.64
C PHE A 294 1.89 -8.27 -21.11
N ASN A 295 0.94 -7.48 -21.59
CA ASN A 295 0.72 -6.11 -21.12
C ASN A 295 0.24 -6.09 -19.65
N GLU A 296 -0.64 -7.02 -19.29
CA GLU A 296 -1.13 -7.17 -17.91
C GLU A 296 0.01 -7.51 -16.93
N ILE A 297 0.91 -8.43 -17.28
CA ILE A 297 2.11 -8.74 -16.46
C ILE A 297 2.95 -7.48 -16.27
N THR A 298 3.25 -6.76 -17.36
CA THR A 298 4.09 -5.57 -17.30
C THR A 298 3.48 -4.48 -16.41
N ALA A 299 2.19 -4.23 -16.54
CA ALA A 299 1.46 -3.27 -15.73
C ALA A 299 1.38 -3.71 -14.26
N ALA A 300 1.08 -4.98 -14.00
CA ALA A 300 0.99 -5.52 -12.65
C ALA A 300 2.33 -5.52 -11.92
N LEU A 301 3.43 -5.90 -12.59
CA LEU A 301 4.78 -5.84 -12.02
C LEU A 301 5.16 -4.42 -11.62
N SER A 302 4.88 -3.42 -12.46
CA SER A 302 5.18 -2.02 -12.14
C SER A 302 4.41 -1.53 -10.91
N LYS A 303 3.13 -1.88 -10.81
CA LYS A 303 2.31 -1.52 -9.64
C LYS A 303 2.71 -2.30 -8.38
N SER A 304 3.15 -3.55 -8.53
CA SER A 304 3.66 -4.36 -7.41
C SER A 304 4.91 -3.74 -6.78
N VAL A 305 5.81 -3.15 -7.58
CA VAL A 305 6.99 -2.45 -7.05
C VAL A 305 6.59 -1.31 -6.12
N LEU A 306 5.57 -0.51 -6.49
CA LEU A 306 5.03 0.56 -5.64
C LEU A 306 4.42 0.01 -4.35
N CYS A 307 3.65 -1.08 -4.44
CA CYS A 307 3.10 -1.74 -3.25
C CYS A 307 4.20 -2.25 -2.32
N LEU A 308 5.27 -2.83 -2.87
CA LEU A 308 6.42 -3.31 -2.09
C LEU A 308 7.12 -2.19 -1.34
N GLU A 309 7.27 -1.02 -1.95
CA GLU A 309 7.84 0.16 -1.29
C GLU A 309 6.97 0.61 -0.11
N GLN A 310 5.65 0.65 -0.29
CA GLN A 310 4.71 0.99 0.77
C GLN A 310 4.72 -0.04 1.92
N ILE A 311 4.80 -1.33 1.59
CA ILE A 311 4.92 -2.41 2.59
C ILE A 311 6.26 -2.30 3.34
N ARG A 312 7.33 -1.83 2.67
CA ARG A 312 8.62 -1.58 3.33
C ARG A 312 8.49 -0.48 4.39
N TRP A 313 7.82 0.64 4.10
CA TRP A 313 7.56 1.68 5.09
C TRP A 313 6.70 1.20 6.25
N LEU A 314 5.69 0.39 5.96
CA LEU A 314 4.86 -0.23 7.00
C LEU A 314 5.70 -1.12 7.93
N ARG A 315 6.63 -1.88 7.38
CA ARG A 315 7.56 -2.71 8.15
C ARG A 315 8.51 -1.87 8.99
N GLU A 316 9.16 -0.87 8.38
CA GLU A 316 10.04 0.06 9.08
C GLU A 316 9.32 0.72 10.26
N PHE A 317 8.03 1.05 10.09
CA PHE A 317 7.21 1.57 11.17
C PHE A 317 6.96 0.55 12.28
N PHE A 318 6.71 -0.72 11.97
CA PHE A 318 6.54 -1.78 12.96
C PHE A 318 7.84 -2.17 13.68
N ASP A 319 8.99 -1.85 13.12
CA ASP A 319 10.31 -2.08 13.72
C ASP A 319 10.69 -0.95 14.70
N LEU A 320 9.88 0.12 14.84
CA LEU A 320 10.11 1.19 15.81
C LEU A 320 9.99 0.68 17.26
N PRO A 321 10.84 1.19 18.18
CA PRO A 321 10.92 0.66 19.52
C PRO A 321 9.69 1.02 20.38
N PHE A 322 9.36 0.13 21.30
CA PHE A 322 8.47 0.39 22.41
C PHE A 322 9.20 1.12 23.54
N PRO A 323 8.47 1.75 24.50
CA PRO A 323 9.06 2.41 25.65
C PRO A 323 10.05 1.50 26.40
N ALA A 324 11.11 2.07 26.91
CA ALA A 324 12.06 1.35 27.76
C ALA A 324 11.31 0.68 28.93
N GLY A 325 11.66 -0.57 29.24
CA GLY A 325 11.01 -1.32 30.31
C GLY A 325 9.65 -1.98 29.95
N HIS A 326 9.14 -1.81 28.71
CA HIS A 326 7.85 -2.38 28.30
C HIS A 326 7.74 -3.91 28.53
N THR A 327 8.84 -4.64 28.41
CA THR A 327 8.89 -6.09 28.58
C THR A 327 9.25 -6.51 30.02
N LEU A 328 9.53 -5.56 30.91
CA LEU A 328 9.89 -5.87 32.27
C LEU A 328 8.67 -6.39 33.06
N PRO A 329 8.88 -7.32 34.02
CA PRO A 329 7.83 -7.78 34.89
C PRO A 329 7.32 -6.65 35.80
N PHE A 330 6.05 -6.74 36.21
CA PHE A 330 5.49 -5.83 37.19
C PHE A 330 6.19 -6.02 38.54
N ARG A 331 6.47 -4.94 39.23
CA ARG A 331 7.10 -4.93 40.55
C ARG A 331 6.04 -4.75 41.63
N PRO A 332 6.00 -5.65 42.63
CA PRO A 332 5.02 -5.59 43.72
C PRO A 332 5.09 -4.27 44.50
N GLU A 333 6.27 -3.69 44.64
CA GLU A 333 6.49 -2.44 45.40
C GLU A 333 5.74 -1.23 44.86
N LEU A 334 5.37 -1.27 43.59
CA LEU A 334 4.54 -0.23 42.95
C LEU A 334 3.04 -0.58 42.91
N ALA A 335 2.67 -1.80 43.27
CA ALA A 335 1.28 -2.26 43.32
C ALA A 335 0.56 -1.80 44.61
N GLU A 336 1.31 -1.47 45.67
CA GLU A 336 0.78 -0.91 46.89
C GLU A 336 0.46 0.58 46.66
N GLU A 337 -0.72 1.06 47.09
CA GLU A 337 -1.15 2.46 47.06
C GLU A 337 -0.33 3.34 48.03
N LYS A 338 0.98 3.26 47.93
CA LYS A 338 1.89 4.09 48.71
C LYS A 338 2.19 5.38 47.95
N PRO A 339 2.23 6.50 48.64
CA PRO A 339 2.69 7.78 48.03
C PRO A 339 4.08 7.64 47.41
N LEU A 340 4.28 8.19 46.23
CA LEU A 340 5.52 8.05 45.47
C LEU A 340 6.49 9.17 45.89
N GLU A 341 7.74 8.78 46.17
CA GLU A 341 8.88 9.69 46.23
C GLU A 341 9.58 9.73 44.88
N ILE A 342 9.80 10.90 44.33
CA ILE A 342 10.42 11.11 43.01
C ILE A 342 11.71 11.89 43.20
N CYS A 343 12.86 11.30 42.85
CA CYS A 343 14.15 11.96 42.98
C CYS A 343 14.80 12.17 41.61
N PHE A 344 15.19 13.41 41.31
CA PHE A 344 16.01 13.80 40.18
C PHE A 344 17.45 13.98 40.68
N SER A 345 18.38 13.27 40.04
CA SER A 345 19.81 13.29 40.36
C SER A 345 20.61 13.66 39.10
N HIS A 346 21.13 14.91 39.08
CA HIS A 346 21.97 15.42 37.99
C HIS A 346 21.33 15.26 36.60
N VAL A 347 20.02 15.58 36.50
CA VAL A 347 19.24 15.36 35.28
C VAL A 347 19.48 16.43 34.26
N SER A 348 20.02 16.09 33.10
CA SER A 348 20.04 16.93 31.91
C SER A 348 19.14 16.34 30.81
N PHE A 349 18.53 17.22 30.02
CA PHE A 349 17.64 16.78 28.94
C PHE A 349 17.71 17.70 27.72
N SER A 350 17.80 17.06 26.55
CA SER A 350 17.59 17.68 25.23
C SER A 350 16.50 16.90 24.48
N HIS A 351 15.67 17.58 23.67
CA HIS A 351 14.70 16.87 22.83
C HIS A 351 15.40 16.02 21.77
N PRO A 352 14.83 14.86 21.40
CA PRO A 352 15.35 14.04 20.31
C PRO A 352 15.54 14.87 19.02
N GLY A 353 16.74 14.80 18.44
CA GLY A 353 17.08 15.57 17.22
C GLY A 353 17.34 17.06 17.43
N GLY A 354 17.37 17.57 18.66
CA GLY A 354 17.71 18.96 18.98
C GLY A 354 18.99 19.07 19.79
N ASP A 355 19.86 20.03 19.45
CA ASP A 355 21.13 20.29 20.15
C ASP A 355 20.96 21.16 21.41
N LYS A 356 19.76 21.74 21.60
CA LYS A 356 19.51 22.68 22.71
C LYS A 356 19.21 21.89 23.99
N ARG A 357 20.06 22.07 25.02
CA ARG A 357 19.74 21.65 26.39
C ARG A 357 18.57 22.44 26.94
N ILE A 358 17.55 21.73 27.46
CA ILE A 358 16.35 22.29 28.08
C ILE A 358 16.48 22.24 29.60
N LEU A 359 17.02 21.15 30.11
CA LEU A 359 17.40 20.98 31.51
C LEU A 359 18.90 20.72 31.56
N ASP A 360 19.59 21.35 32.52
CA ASP A 360 21.02 21.24 32.70
C ASP A 360 21.31 21.04 34.18
N ASP A 361 21.78 19.84 34.52
CA ASP A 361 22.19 19.38 35.86
C ASP A 361 21.18 19.65 36.99
N VAL A 362 19.91 19.28 36.75
CA VAL A 362 18.81 19.52 37.68
C VAL A 362 18.70 18.40 38.72
N SER A 363 18.75 18.78 40.00
CA SER A 363 18.62 17.85 41.14
C SER A 363 17.60 18.36 42.13
N PHE A 364 16.59 17.57 42.48
CA PHE A 364 15.60 17.82 43.53
C PHE A 364 14.85 16.53 43.89
N THR A 365 14.13 16.54 45.01
CA THR A 365 13.29 15.43 45.46
C THR A 365 11.88 15.95 45.75
N LEU A 366 10.89 15.23 45.25
CA LEU A 366 9.48 15.37 45.59
C LEU A 366 9.14 14.29 46.62
N HIS A 367 8.86 14.70 47.85
CA HIS A 367 8.57 13.76 48.93
C HIS A 367 7.15 13.19 48.84
N ALA A 368 6.97 12.02 49.31
CA ALA A 368 5.68 11.33 49.34
C ALA A 368 4.61 12.14 50.08
N GLY A 369 3.48 12.41 49.43
CA GLY A 369 2.37 13.21 49.99
C GLY A 369 2.57 14.71 50.03
N GLU A 370 3.64 15.24 49.45
CA GLU A 370 3.93 16.67 49.38
C GLU A 370 3.16 17.36 48.24
N HIS A 371 2.74 18.61 48.48
CA HIS A 371 2.21 19.52 47.48
C HIS A 371 3.31 20.48 47.01
N THR A 372 3.82 20.28 45.81
CA THR A 372 4.93 21.08 45.26
C THR A 372 4.45 21.99 44.12
N ALA A 373 4.81 23.27 44.14
CA ALA A 373 4.56 24.19 43.04
C ALA A 373 5.83 24.41 42.21
N LEU A 374 5.74 24.13 40.89
CA LEU A 374 6.84 24.37 39.94
C LEU A 374 6.65 25.74 39.25
N VAL A 375 7.47 26.73 39.63
CA VAL A 375 7.36 28.13 39.18
C VAL A 375 8.56 28.46 38.27
N GLY A 376 8.34 29.29 37.28
CA GLY A 376 9.41 29.79 36.39
C GLY A 376 8.84 30.50 35.16
N ILE A 377 9.70 31.16 34.41
CA ILE A 377 9.36 31.86 33.16
C ILE A 377 8.94 30.88 32.07
N ASN A 378 8.28 31.40 31.02
CA ASN A 378 7.93 30.55 29.87
C ASN A 378 9.21 30.06 29.19
N GLY A 379 9.24 28.75 28.88
CA GLY A 379 10.43 28.12 28.29
C GLY A 379 11.47 27.62 29.30
N ALA A 380 11.27 27.77 30.62
CA ALA A 380 12.17 27.29 31.67
C ALA A 380 12.20 25.75 31.87
N GLY A 381 11.57 24.97 31.01
CA GLY A 381 11.58 23.50 31.10
C GLY A 381 10.52 22.89 32.04
N LYS A 382 9.57 23.65 32.60
CA LYS A 382 8.52 23.13 33.50
C LYS A 382 7.74 21.98 32.94
N SER A 383 7.21 22.11 31.71
CA SER A 383 6.45 21.04 31.03
C SER A 383 7.34 19.87 30.69
N THR A 384 8.64 20.07 30.48
CA THR A 384 9.62 19.01 30.25
C THR A 384 9.84 18.18 31.50
N ILE A 385 9.97 18.82 32.66
CA ILE A 385 10.07 18.12 33.95
C ILE A 385 8.84 17.24 34.18
N VAL A 386 7.63 17.75 33.94
CA VAL A 386 6.38 16.98 34.08
C VAL A 386 6.38 15.79 33.12
N LYS A 387 6.80 15.96 31.86
CA LYS A 387 6.89 14.85 30.89
C LYS A 387 7.93 13.81 31.28
N LEU A 388 9.06 14.21 31.88
CA LEU A 388 10.06 13.31 32.43
C LEU A 388 9.51 12.55 33.66
N ILE A 389 8.81 13.22 34.55
CA ILE A 389 8.11 12.59 35.69
C ILE A 389 7.10 11.54 35.17
N CYS A 390 6.33 11.87 34.13
CA CYS A 390 5.40 10.93 33.52
C CYS A 390 6.07 9.77 32.77
N GLY A 391 7.42 9.75 32.64
CA GLY A 391 8.12 8.72 31.90
C GLY A 391 7.90 8.77 30.37
N LEU A 392 7.38 9.89 29.84
CA LEU A 392 7.20 10.12 28.40
C LEU A 392 8.52 10.40 27.68
N TYR A 393 9.53 10.85 28.43
CA TYR A 393 10.91 11.02 27.99
C TYR A 393 11.86 10.39 28.99
N GLN A 394 13.03 9.98 28.51
CA GLN A 394 14.15 9.58 29.36
C GLN A 394 15.15 10.74 29.46
N PRO A 395 15.81 10.94 30.60
CA PRO A 395 16.86 11.94 30.72
C PRO A 395 18.03 11.61 29.79
N THR A 396 18.68 12.65 29.26
CA THR A 396 19.89 12.50 28.44
C THR A 396 21.09 12.15 29.31
N GLU A 397 21.19 12.77 30.49
CA GLU A 397 22.21 12.52 31.52
C GLU A 397 21.54 12.53 32.90
N GLY A 398 22.16 11.85 33.86
CA GLY A 398 21.62 11.73 35.22
C GLY A 398 20.57 10.62 35.33
N ASN A 399 19.84 10.61 36.45
CA ASN A 399 18.87 9.57 36.74
C ASN A 399 17.64 10.09 37.44
N ILE A 400 16.47 9.50 37.13
CA ILE A 400 15.19 9.74 37.83
C ILE A 400 14.81 8.45 38.53
N THR A 401 14.56 8.50 39.82
CA THR A 401 14.13 7.34 40.61
C THR A 401 12.77 7.56 41.22
N ILE A 402 11.99 6.48 41.28
CA ILE A 402 10.68 6.40 41.93
C ILE A 402 10.81 5.42 43.10
N ASN A 403 10.66 5.90 44.33
CA ASN A 403 10.89 5.11 45.56
C ASN A 403 12.27 4.40 45.53
N GLY A 404 13.33 5.09 45.04
CA GLY A 404 14.68 4.57 44.89
C GLY A 404 14.91 3.66 43.66
N ILE A 405 13.88 3.34 42.88
CA ILE A 405 13.99 2.49 41.68
C ILE A 405 14.15 3.37 40.43
N PRO A 406 15.15 3.15 39.59
CA PRO A 406 15.31 3.90 38.35
C PRO A 406 14.06 3.81 37.46
N LEU A 407 13.56 4.97 36.97
CA LEU A 407 12.35 5.05 36.14
C LEU A 407 12.43 4.18 34.88
N GLY A 408 13.58 4.16 34.20
CA GLY A 408 13.82 3.32 33.01
C GLY A 408 13.80 1.81 33.29
N SER A 409 13.86 1.39 34.55
CA SER A 409 13.77 -0.02 34.97
C SER A 409 12.37 -0.44 35.44
N LEU A 410 11.38 0.46 35.34
CA LEU A 410 9.99 0.19 35.65
C LEU A 410 9.22 -0.19 34.38
N ASN A 411 8.20 -1.06 34.56
CA ASN A 411 7.26 -1.30 33.46
C ASN A 411 6.34 -0.08 33.28
N PRO A 412 6.35 0.58 32.11
CA PRO A 412 5.57 1.82 31.90
C PRO A 412 4.06 1.61 32.15
N ALA A 413 3.48 0.47 31.77
CA ALA A 413 2.05 0.18 31.95
C ALA A 413 1.68 0.07 33.45
N GLN A 414 2.61 -0.37 34.29
CA GLN A 414 2.43 -0.36 35.75
C GLN A 414 2.57 1.03 36.32
N TYR A 415 3.60 1.76 35.89
CA TYR A 415 3.88 3.11 36.37
C TYR A 415 2.73 4.09 36.04
N TYR A 416 2.18 4.00 34.83
CA TYR A 416 1.03 4.83 34.43
C TYR A 416 -0.25 4.60 35.25
N LYS A 417 -0.40 3.46 35.94
CA LYS A 417 -1.49 3.26 36.90
C LYS A 417 -1.29 4.00 38.22
N ALA A 418 -0.05 4.33 38.55
CA ALA A 418 0.31 5.00 39.79
C ALA A 418 0.35 6.52 39.66
N ILE A 419 0.21 7.08 38.47
CA ILE A 419 0.23 8.52 38.19
C ILE A 419 -1.03 8.97 37.47
N ALA A 420 -1.45 10.22 37.75
CA ALA A 420 -2.49 10.92 36.98
C ALA A 420 -1.96 12.28 36.57
N ALA A 421 -1.96 12.60 35.29
CA ALA A 421 -1.48 13.86 34.76
C ALA A 421 -2.59 14.60 34.00
N VAL A 422 -2.73 15.89 34.28
CA VAL A 422 -3.60 16.81 33.51
C VAL A 422 -2.70 17.82 32.82
N PHE A 423 -2.65 17.74 31.48
CA PHE A 423 -1.90 18.67 30.66
C PHE A 423 -2.71 19.95 30.35
N GLN A 424 -2.03 21.01 29.95
CA GLN A 424 -2.65 22.32 29.64
C GLN A 424 -3.68 22.20 28.50
N ASP A 425 -3.42 21.34 27.50
CA ASP A 425 -4.33 21.05 26.39
C ASP A 425 -4.82 19.59 26.49
N PRO A 426 -5.84 19.31 27.34
CA PRO A 426 -6.34 17.95 27.50
C PRO A 426 -7.07 17.48 26.23
N PHE A 427 -6.70 16.31 25.74
CA PHE A 427 -7.39 15.69 24.61
C PHE A 427 -8.55 14.81 25.12
N ALA A 428 -9.78 15.25 24.86
CA ALA A 428 -10.96 14.49 25.18
C ALA A 428 -11.45 13.70 23.95
N LEU A 429 -11.56 12.40 24.09
CA LEU A 429 -12.14 11.54 23.05
C LEU A 429 -13.67 11.75 23.01
N SER A 430 -14.23 11.89 21.80
CA SER A 430 -15.68 12.04 21.60
C SER A 430 -16.40 10.66 21.64
N PHE A 431 -16.02 9.80 22.59
CA PHE A 431 -16.66 8.50 22.84
C PHE A 431 -17.37 8.53 24.21
N SER A 432 -18.44 7.74 24.34
CA SER A 432 -19.05 7.51 25.64
C SER A 432 -18.10 6.73 26.55
N ILE A 433 -17.97 7.16 27.80
CA ILE A 433 -17.32 6.38 28.85
C ILE A 433 -18.40 5.40 29.34
N ALA A 434 -18.40 4.17 28.79
CA ALA A 434 -19.31 3.10 29.22
C ALA A 434 -18.52 2.02 29.96
#